data_bbe8ffd5446642b3952414051dc486f7
#
_entry.id   bbe8ffd5446642b3952414051dc486f7
#
_cell.length_a   1.000
_cell.length_b   1.000
_cell.length_c   1.000
_cell.angle_alpha   90.00
_cell.angle_beta   90.00
_cell.angle_gamma   90.00
#
_symmetry.space_group_name_H-M   'P 1'
#
loop_
_entity.id
_entity.type
_entity.pdbx_description
1 polymer ?
#
loop_
_entity_poly.entity_id
_entity_poly.type
_entity_poly.pdbx_seq_one_letter_code
_entity_poly.pdbx_strand_id
1 'polypeptide(L)'
;MNRDITPIIFGWDLADYAMARLIHENTGTSPRLYSQIHRGFIDDSKILDLVITEPRAITNRDKFAQLLLALGEEFPTERVVPLVNTDEDVQLLSGLRHQLPTSWIFPYAPAEAIAIADSKTRLSQVAASLGLATPRQTRISTNSPDSASDALDQLTFPIVLKPDERSQLTVFFTRGLAKVLPCDTLAEANAHIRQWHDAGVSTSLTAQELIPGDDTTQWVVNGYIDRRGEVTAVGSGRVLLGNHEPSLLGNAGIIHVVPNDQLMTDGARLATAVGLRGFFSLDVKIDPRTATAYWLDLNPRIGRNHYYLKAGGVDVWQAFVEDYDDAPRHIQRMTGEALYHVLPLRMLKDYLPPELYAQVKPLKRTAVDPLNYPADRHPRRTLFRIINAQNMARKTRAHYPKPTPTGF
;
A
#
# COMPACT_ATOMS: atom_id res chain seq x y z
N MET A 1 -21.76 19.43 0.51
CA MET A 1 -20.53 18.77 0.04
C MET A 1 -20.07 19.48 -1.22
N ASN A 2 -18.82 19.88 -1.24
CA ASN A 2 -18.28 20.75 -2.28
C ASN A 2 -18.24 20.02 -3.63
N ARG A 3 -19.04 20.49 -4.60
CA ARG A 3 -19.07 19.96 -5.98
C ARG A 3 -17.89 20.49 -6.83
N ASP A 4 -17.02 21.30 -6.21
CA ASP A 4 -15.99 22.04 -6.96
C ASP A 4 -14.65 21.29 -7.05
N ILE A 5 -14.52 20.11 -6.45
CA ILE A 5 -13.32 19.27 -6.55
C ILE A 5 -13.49 18.25 -7.67
N THR A 6 -12.54 18.22 -8.61
CA THR A 6 -12.49 17.27 -9.73
C THR A 6 -11.45 16.17 -9.47
N PRO A 7 -11.84 15.02 -8.90
CA PRO A 7 -10.91 13.92 -8.68
C PRO A 7 -10.58 13.20 -9.99
N ILE A 8 -9.28 13.07 -10.26
CA ILE A 8 -8.74 12.31 -11.39
C ILE A 8 -7.86 11.20 -10.84
N ILE A 9 -8.22 9.95 -11.12
CA ILE A 9 -7.50 8.76 -10.68
C ILE A 9 -6.67 8.22 -11.83
N PHE A 10 -5.41 7.87 -11.56
CA PHE A 10 -4.51 7.24 -12.52
C PHE A 10 -4.18 5.82 -12.07
N GLY A 11 -4.62 4.83 -12.84
CA GLY A 11 -4.39 3.44 -12.50
C GLY A 11 -5.45 2.47 -13.05
N TRP A 12 -5.41 1.23 -12.61
CA TRP A 12 -6.30 0.15 -13.10
C TRP A 12 -6.47 -0.97 -12.08
N ASP A 13 -5.98 -0.79 -10.86
CA ASP A 13 -6.02 -1.83 -9.83
C ASP A 13 -7.22 -1.65 -8.89
N LEU A 14 -7.32 -2.59 -7.97
CA LEU A 14 -8.30 -2.59 -6.89
C LEU A 14 -8.33 -1.28 -6.09
N ALA A 15 -7.14 -0.72 -5.79
CA ALA A 15 -7.02 0.52 -5.03
C ALA A 15 -7.71 1.69 -5.74
N ASP A 16 -7.54 1.79 -7.06
CA ASP A 16 -8.09 2.85 -7.88
C ASP A 16 -9.62 2.79 -7.92
N TYR A 17 -10.15 1.58 -8.13
CA TYR A 17 -11.60 1.36 -8.06
C TYR A 17 -12.14 1.63 -6.66
N ALA A 18 -11.46 1.19 -5.61
CA ALA A 18 -11.89 1.41 -4.24
C ALA A 18 -11.90 2.90 -3.85
N MET A 19 -10.95 3.69 -4.38
CA MET A 19 -10.94 5.15 -4.24
C MET A 19 -12.11 5.78 -4.99
N ALA A 20 -12.35 5.36 -6.23
CA ALA A 20 -13.50 5.84 -6.98
C ALA A 20 -14.84 5.54 -6.29
N ARG A 21 -14.96 4.33 -5.72
CA ARG A 21 -16.12 3.97 -4.90
C ARG A 21 -16.27 4.88 -3.68
N LEU A 22 -15.18 5.16 -2.95
CA LEU A 22 -15.20 6.02 -1.78
C LEU A 22 -15.63 7.44 -2.15
N ILE A 23 -15.14 7.97 -3.26
CA ILE A 23 -15.55 9.26 -3.81
C ILE A 23 -17.03 9.25 -4.16
N HIS A 24 -17.49 8.25 -4.91
CA HIS A 24 -18.89 8.14 -5.32
C HIS A 24 -19.84 7.98 -4.12
N GLU A 25 -19.48 7.22 -3.09
CA GLU A 25 -20.26 7.08 -1.86
C GLU A 25 -20.44 8.42 -1.13
N ASN A 26 -19.44 9.30 -1.21
CA ASN A 26 -19.46 10.62 -0.55
C ASN A 26 -20.15 11.71 -1.38
N THR A 27 -20.02 11.66 -2.69
CA THR A 27 -20.39 12.79 -3.58
C THR A 27 -21.56 12.47 -4.50
N GLY A 28 -21.80 11.19 -4.79
CA GLY A 28 -22.71 10.73 -5.84
C GLY A 28 -22.18 10.98 -7.26
N THR A 29 -20.94 11.53 -7.41
CA THR A 29 -20.34 11.81 -8.71
C THR A 29 -19.39 10.68 -9.13
N SER A 30 -19.22 10.51 -10.43
CA SER A 30 -18.27 9.56 -11.01
C SER A 30 -16.92 10.24 -11.22
N PRO A 31 -15.86 9.88 -10.48
CA PRO A 31 -14.52 10.40 -10.75
C PRO A 31 -14.02 9.92 -12.11
N ARG A 32 -13.18 10.75 -12.75
CA ARG A 32 -12.50 10.36 -13.98
C ARG A 32 -11.34 9.43 -13.65
N LEU A 33 -11.23 8.29 -14.37
CA LEU A 33 -10.15 7.33 -14.20
C LEU A 33 -9.41 7.12 -15.50
N TYR A 34 -8.14 7.50 -15.52
CA TYR A 34 -7.23 7.26 -16.65
C TYR A 34 -6.55 5.91 -16.45
N SER A 35 -6.72 5.01 -17.42
CA SER A 35 -6.13 3.68 -17.42
C SER A 35 -5.45 3.38 -18.74
N GLN A 36 -4.29 2.73 -18.71
CA GLN A 36 -3.59 2.28 -19.92
C GLN A 36 -3.97 0.87 -20.34
N ILE A 37 -4.86 0.21 -19.61
CA ILE A 37 -5.33 -1.16 -19.89
C ILE A 37 -6.79 -1.33 -19.49
N HIS A 38 -7.46 -2.26 -20.13
CA HIS A 38 -8.77 -2.73 -19.72
C HIS A 38 -8.67 -3.71 -18.54
N ARG A 39 -9.54 -3.57 -17.56
CA ARG A 39 -9.65 -4.48 -16.41
C ARG A 39 -11.11 -4.67 -16.03
N GLY A 40 -11.51 -5.92 -15.78
CA GLY A 40 -12.90 -6.26 -15.52
C GLY A 40 -13.50 -5.69 -14.24
N PHE A 41 -12.75 -5.01 -13.37
CA PHE A 41 -13.33 -4.28 -12.25
C PHE A 41 -13.47 -2.77 -12.50
N ILE A 42 -12.88 -2.22 -13.56
CA ILE A 42 -13.09 -0.84 -13.99
C ILE A 42 -13.95 -0.76 -15.27
N ASP A 43 -13.84 -1.77 -16.15
CA ASP A 43 -14.68 -1.85 -17.33
C ASP A 43 -16.15 -2.06 -16.93
N ASP A 44 -17.07 -1.55 -17.71
CA ASP A 44 -18.52 -1.62 -17.44
C ASP A 44 -18.93 -1.02 -16.07
N SER A 45 -18.08 -0.22 -15.42
CA SER A 45 -18.43 0.49 -14.18
C SER A 45 -19.33 1.68 -14.47
N LYS A 46 -20.35 1.87 -13.63
CA LYS A 46 -21.28 2.99 -13.70
C LYS A 46 -20.86 4.20 -12.85
N ILE A 47 -19.86 3.99 -12.01
CA ILE A 47 -19.36 5.01 -11.09
C ILE A 47 -18.02 5.60 -11.54
N LEU A 48 -17.59 5.29 -12.76
CA LEU A 48 -16.34 5.78 -13.34
C LEU A 48 -16.61 6.49 -14.67
N ASP A 49 -15.95 7.63 -14.89
CA ASP A 49 -15.70 8.19 -16.21
C ASP A 49 -14.35 7.63 -16.68
N LEU A 50 -14.39 6.48 -17.38
CA LEU A 50 -13.19 5.72 -17.76
C LEU A 50 -12.59 6.25 -19.05
N VAL A 51 -11.33 6.68 -18.98
CA VAL A 51 -10.52 7.10 -20.15
C VAL A 51 -9.40 6.09 -20.37
N ILE A 52 -9.44 5.38 -21.50
CA ILE A 52 -8.34 4.48 -21.89
C ILE A 52 -7.28 5.29 -22.62
N THR A 53 -6.08 5.33 -22.06
CA THR A 53 -4.92 6.03 -22.61
C THR A 53 -4.12 5.13 -23.56
N GLU A 54 -3.10 5.69 -24.21
CA GLU A 54 -2.16 4.88 -24.97
C GLU A 54 -1.37 3.89 -24.06
N PRO A 55 -0.84 2.81 -24.63
CA PRO A 55 -0.02 1.86 -23.87
C PRO A 55 1.18 2.54 -23.19
N ARG A 56 1.38 2.19 -21.92
CA ARG A 56 2.44 2.73 -21.06
C ARG A 56 2.33 4.24 -20.74
N ALA A 57 1.19 4.86 -20.96
CA ALA A 57 1.00 6.29 -20.64
C ALA A 57 1.21 6.59 -19.16
N ILE A 58 0.92 5.63 -18.26
CA ILE A 58 1.07 5.80 -16.82
C ILE A 58 2.35 5.13 -16.32
N THR A 59 2.71 3.94 -16.82
CA THR A 59 3.90 3.21 -16.34
C THR A 59 5.23 3.71 -16.91
N ASN A 60 5.21 4.53 -17.95
CA ASN A 60 6.39 5.24 -18.43
C ASN A 60 6.42 6.64 -17.84
N ARG A 61 7.46 6.96 -17.06
CA ARG A 61 7.58 8.22 -16.30
C ARG A 61 7.45 9.46 -17.17
N ASP A 62 8.10 9.47 -18.34
CA ASP A 62 8.10 10.65 -19.23
C ASP A 62 6.71 10.85 -19.90
N LYS A 63 6.08 9.75 -20.32
CA LYS A 63 4.72 9.80 -20.87
C LYS A 63 3.71 10.22 -19.82
N PHE A 64 3.86 9.75 -18.59
CA PHE A 64 2.96 10.13 -17.50
C PHE A 64 3.14 11.62 -17.16
N ALA A 65 4.38 12.12 -17.14
CA ALA A 65 4.64 13.54 -16.97
C ALA A 65 3.97 14.38 -18.10
N GLN A 66 4.09 13.95 -19.35
CA GLN A 66 3.44 14.61 -20.51
C GLN A 66 1.91 14.60 -20.38
N LEU A 67 1.33 13.47 -19.96
CA LEU A 67 -0.11 13.36 -19.71
C LEU A 67 -0.57 14.35 -18.63
N LEU A 68 0.15 14.44 -17.51
CA LEU A 68 -0.16 15.36 -16.42
C LEU A 68 -0.08 16.82 -16.86
N LEU A 69 0.94 17.20 -17.64
CA LEU A 69 1.09 18.55 -18.17
C LEU A 69 -0.04 18.90 -19.16
N ALA A 70 -0.39 17.98 -20.05
CA ALA A 70 -1.51 18.17 -20.98
C ALA A 70 -2.84 18.34 -20.25
N LEU A 71 -3.08 17.56 -19.18
CA LEU A 71 -4.25 17.74 -18.32
C LEU A 71 -4.21 19.07 -17.56
N GLY A 72 -3.02 19.57 -17.20
CA GLY A 72 -2.86 20.90 -16.63
C GLY A 72 -3.31 22.02 -17.59
N GLU A 73 -3.06 21.86 -18.89
CA GLU A 73 -3.55 22.76 -19.92
C GLU A 73 -5.06 22.62 -20.16
N GLU A 74 -5.60 21.38 -20.06
CA GLU A 74 -7.04 21.11 -20.21
C GLU A 74 -7.85 21.68 -19.03
N PHE A 75 -7.31 21.60 -17.79
CA PHE A 75 -7.97 22.00 -16.55
C PHE A 75 -7.21 23.10 -15.79
N PRO A 76 -7.01 24.30 -16.38
CA PRO A 76 -6.12 25.31 -15.81
C PRO A 76 -6.68 26.02 -14.55
N THR A 77 -8.00 26.00 -14.35
CA THR A 77 -8.69 26.72 -13.27
C THR A 77 -9.45 25.82 -12.32
N GLU A 78 -9.70 24.59 -12.71
CA GLU A 78 -10.43 23.58 -11.92
C GLU A 78 -9.59 23.11 -10.71
N ARG A 79 -10.28 22.79 -9.63
CA ARG A 79 -9.68 22.19 -8.42
C ARG A 79 -9.46 20.68 -8.63
N VAL A 80 -8.56 20.32 -9.55
CA VAL A 80 -8.23 18.92 -9.83
C VAL A 80 -7.45 18.31 -8.68
N VAL A 81 -7.81 17.07 -8.33
CA VAL A 81 -7.08 16.24 -7.37
C VAL A 81 -6.53 15.02 -8.10
N PRO A 82 -5.23 15.01 -8.47
CA PRO A 82 -4.61 13.84 -9.07
C PRO A 82 -4.38 12.77 -8.00
N LEU A 83 -4.97 11.60 -8.18
CA LEU A 83 -4.89 10.47 -7.25
C LEU A 83 -4.09 9.32 -7.86
N VAL A 84 -3.01 8.94 -7.19
CA VAL A 84 -2.12 7.84 -7.56
C VAL A 84 -1.89 6.90 -6.38
N ASN A 85 -1.51 5.65 -6.65
CA ASN A 85 -1.33 4.64 -5.60
C ASN A 85 0.05 3.98 -5.60
N THR A 86 1.02 4.52 -6.35
CA THR A 86 2.42 4.08 -6.32
C THR A 86 3.34 5.17 -5.76
N ASP A 87 4.45 4.76 -5.16
CA ASP A 87 5.40 5.70 -4.56
C ASP A 87 6.13 6.50 -5.66
N GLU A 88 6.41 5.85 -6.80
CA GLU A 88 7.03 6.47 -7.98
C GLU A 88 6.15 7.58 -8.57
N ASP A 89 4.83 7.38 -8.62
CA ASP A 89 3.89 8.38 -9.14
C ASP A 89 3.75 9.56 -8.18
N VAL A 90 3.78 9.31 -6.87
CA VAL A 90 3.80 10.39 -5.86
C VAL A 90 5.06 11.24 -6.00
N GLN A 91 6.24 10.62 -6.19
CA GLN A 91 7.49 11.34 -6.45
C GLN A 91 7.40 12.18 -7.73
N LEU A 92 6.82 11.62 -8.81
CA LEU A 92 6.63 12.34 -10.07
C LEU A 92 5.72 13.56 -9.88
N LEU A 93 4.55 13.39 -9.26
CA LEU A 93 3.62 14.47 -8.97
C LEU A 93 4.26 15.56 -8.08
N SER A 94 5.01 15.16 -7.06
CA SER A 94 5.75 16.10 -6.20
C SER A 94 6.78 16.91 -7.00
N GLY A 95 7.50 16.29 -7.92
CA GLY A 95 8.47 16.95 -8.78
C GLY A 95 7.85 17.90 -9.81
N LEU A 96 6.66 17.58 -10.31
CA LEU A 96 5.95 18.39 -11.32
C LEU A 96 5.07 19.49 -10.73
N ARG A 97 4.88 19.51 -9.41
CA ARG A 97 3.90 20.40 -8.74
C ARG A 97 3.99 21.86 -9.16
N HIS A 98 5.19 22.36 -9.39
CA HIS A 98 5.42 23.76 -9.78
C HIS A 98 5.15 24.04 -11.29
N GLN A 99 4.95 23.01 -12.10
CA GLN A 99 4.61 23.09 -13.52
C GLN A 99 3.10 22.87 -13.77
N LEU A 100 2.38 22.39 -12.75
CA LEU A 100 0.94 22.14 -12.82
C LEU A 100 0.16 23.35 -12.30
N PRO A 101 -1.13 23.52 -12.68
CA PRO A 101 -1.92 24.67 -12.24
C PRO A 101 -1.97 24.84 -10.73
N THR A 102 -1.90 26.06 -10.25
CA THR A 102 -1.98 26.38 -8.82
C THR A 102 -3.36 26.08 -8.20
N SER A 103 -4.38 25.94 -9.04
CA SER A 103 -5.74 25.51 -8.68
C SER A 103 -5.78 24.02 -8.28
N TRP A 104 -4.81 23.20 -8.72
CA TRP A 104 -4.78 21.77 -8.43
C TRP A 104 -4.43 21.51 -6.97
N ILE A 105 -5.04 20.47 -6.42
CA ILE A 105 -4.91 20.05 -5.03
C ILE A 105 -4.09 18.77 -4.94
N PHE A 106 -3.00 18.81 -4.21
CA PHE A 106 -2.10 17.65 -4.05
C PHE A 106 -2.17 17.15 -2.61
N PRO A 107 -2.90 16.03 -2.34
CA PRO A 107 -2.97 15.44 -1.00
C PRO A 107 -1.72 14.58 -0.70
N TYR A 108 -0.55 15.14 -0.95
CA TYR A 108 0.75 14.48 -0.80
C TYR A 108 1.71 15.33 -0.01
N ALA A 109 2.64 14.65 0.66
CA ALA A 109 3.65 15.27 1.47
C ALA A 109 4.65 16.12 0.64
N PRO A 110 5.40 17.04 1.29
CA PRO A 110 6.57 17.67 0.68
C PRO A 110 7.62 16.64 0.26
N ALA A 111 8.41 16.94 -0.78
CA ALA A 111 9.41 16.04 -1.34
C ALA A 111 10.40 15.48 -0.30
N GLU A 112 10.79 16.29 0.69
CA GLU A 112 11.70 15.87 1.76
C GLU A 112 11.06 14.79 2.65
N ALA A 113 9.80 14.93 3.01
CA ALA A 113 9.07 13.94 3.80
C ALA A 113 8.86 12.63 3.01
N ILE A 114 8.58 12.73 1.70
CA ILE A 114 8.52 11.58 0.80
C ILE A 114 9.87 10.84 0.79
N ALA A 115 10.97 11.58 0.65
CA ALA A 115 12.32 11.00 0.63
C ALA A 115 12.71 10.34 1.97
N ILE A 116 12.20 10.83 3.11
CA ILE A 116 12.38 10.16 4.41
C ILE A 116 11.57 8.87 4.46
N ALA A 117 10.31 8.91 4.03
CA ALA A 117 9.42 7.74 4.04
C ALA A 117 9.96 6.61 3.14
N ASP A 118 10.53 6.94 1.97
CA ASP A 118 11.10 5.97 1.03
C ASP A 118 12.44 5.37 1.52
N SER A 119 13.16 6.09 2.38
CA SER A 119 14.48 5.65 2.88
C SER A 119 14.33 4.84 4.16
N LYS A 120 14.57 3.52 4.08
CA LYS A 120 14.56 2.62 5.24
C LYS A 120 15.45 3.12 6.39
N THR A 121 16.62 3.62 6.07
CA THR A 121 17.59 4.14 7.06
C THR A 121 17.04 5.40 7.73
N ARG A 122 16.54 6.37 6.96
CA ARG A 122 16.01 7.62 7.50
C ARG A 122 14.73 7.37 8.31
N LEU A 123 13.84 6.51 7.81
CA LEU A 123 12.64 6.11 8.53
C LEU A 123 12.98 5.46 9.88
N SER A 124 13.96 4.54 9.91
CA SER A 124 14.37 3.89 11.16
C SER A 124 14.99 4.88 12.18
N GLN A 125 15.70 5.90 11.71
CA GLN A 125 16.23 6.97 12.59
C GLN A 125 15.08 7.79 13.21
N VAL A 126 14.06 8.15 12.43
CA VAL A 126 12.87 8.85 12.94
C VAL A 126 12.11 7.95 13.92
N ALA A 127 11.89 6.68 13.59
CA ALA A 127 11.23 5.71 14.47
C ALA A 127 11.98 5.57 15.80
N ALA A 128 13.30 5.43 15.76
CA ALA A 128 14.15 5.32 16.96
C ALA A 128 14.05 6.56 17.86
N SER A 129 13.99 7.78 17.28
CA SER A 129 13.81 9.02 18.05
C SER A 129 12.49 9.08 18.80
N LEU A 130 11.49 8.30 18.36
CA LEU A 130 10.18 8.16 19.00
C LEU A 130 10.09 6.95 19.94
N GLY A 131 11.17 6.18 20.09
CA GLY A 131 11.17 4.91 20.84
C GLY A 131 10.44 3.77 20.14
N LEU A 132 10.26 3.86 18.82
CA LEU A 132 9.60 2.84 18.00
C LEU A 132 10.63 1.89 17.39
N ALA A 133 10.36 0.58 17.44
CA ALA A 133 11.26 -0.42 16.90
C ALA A 133 11.10 -0.55 15.37
N THR A 134 12.24 -0.66 14.71
CA THR A 134 12.33 -1.11 13.30
C THR A 134 13.25 -2.33 13.23
N PRO A 135 13.09 -3.23 12.25
CA PRO A 135 14.00 -4.35 12.11
C PRO A 135 15.43 -3.86 11.90
N ARG A 136 16.40 -4.57 12.48
CA ARG A 136 17.81 -4.31 12.21
C ARG A 136 18.11 -4.58 10.74
N GLN A 137 18.85 -3.71 10.11
CA GLN A 137 19.10 -3.77 8.68
C GLN A 137 20.45 -3.17 8.29
N THR A 138 20.96 -3.58 7.14
CA THR A 138 22.13 -3.01 6.51
C THR A 138 21.94 -2.86 5.02
N ARG A 139 22.61 -1.89 4.43
CA ARG A 139 22.64 -1.69 2.98
C ARG A 139 23.83 -2.43 2.40
N ILE A 140 23.60 -3.20 1.34
CA ILE A 140 24.63 -3.95 0.61
C ILE A 140 24.53 -3.66 -0.88
N SER A 141 25.57 -4.03 -1.63
CA SER A 141 25.60 -3.88 -3.07
C SER A 141 25.89 -5.23 -3.73
N THR A 142 25.14 -5.54 -4.79
CA THR A 142 25.42 -6.71 -5.62
C THR A 142 26.75 -6.58 -6.39
N ASN A 143 27.30 -5.35 -6.53
CA ASN A 143 28.58 -5.11 -7.20
C ASN A 143 29.80 -5.50 -6.36
N SER A 144 29.63 -5.71 -5.04
CA SER A 144 30.71 -6.03 -4.12
C SER A 144 30.32 -7.20 -3.20
N PRO A 145 30.23 -8.43 -3.72
CA PRO A 145 29.73 -9.59 -2.96
C PRO A 145 30.49 -9.86 -1.65
N ASP A 146 31.82 -9.65 -1.63
CA ASP A 146 32.62 -9.92 -0.43
C ASP A 146 32.34 -8.88 0.67
N SER A 147 32.30 -7.58 0.35
CA SER A 147 31.87 -6.54 1.30
C SER A 147 30.41 -6.72 1.76
N ALA A 148 29.55 -7.24 0.89
CA ALA A 148 28.18 -7.58 1.26
C ALA A 148 28.15 -8.71 2.29
N SER A 149 28.98 -9.73 2.15
CA SER A 149 29.11 -10.84 3.10
C SER A 149 29.50 -10.35 4.50
N ASP A 150 30.52 -9.46 4.61
CA ASP A 150 30.94 -8.88 5.88
C ASP A 150 29.84 -8.09 6.57
N ALA A 151 29.05 -7.35 5.80
CA ALA A 151 27.91 -6.59 6.31
C ALA A 151 26.75 -7.51 6.78
N LEU A 152 26.51 -8.60 6.08
CA LEU A 152 25.47 -9.59 6.42
C LEU A 152 25.82 -10.39 7.68
N ASP A 153 27.09 -10.64 7.95
CA ASP A 153 27.55 -11.36 9.15
C ASP A 153 27.20 -10.61 10.46
N GLN A 154 26.90 -9.31 10.35
CA GLN A 154 26.47 -8.48 11.48
C GLN A 154 24.97 -8.63 11.80
N LEU A 155 24.19 -9.32 10.97
CA LEU A 155 22.75 -9.52 11.16
C LEU A 155 22.44 -10.88 11.77
N THR A 156 21.29 -10.95 12.46
CA THR A 156 20.72 -12.20 12.98
C THR A 156 19.86 -12.85 11.92
N PHE A 157 20.20 -14.06 11.50
CA PHE A 157 19.41 -14.84 10.55
C PHE A 157 18.18 -15.50 11.20
N PRO A 158 17.07 -15.68 10.47
CA PRO A 158 16.89 -15.40 9.04
C PRO A 158 16.77 -13.92 8.72
N ILE A 159 17.09 -13.56 7.47
CA ILE A 159 16.98 -12.20 6.94
C ILE A 159 16.10 -12.17 5.69
N VAL A 160 15.71 -10.97 5.24
CA VAL A 160 15.14 -10.74 3.91
C VAL A 160 16.02 -9.78 3.11
N LEU A 161 16.26 -10.12 1.85
CA LEU A 161 16.89 -9.22 0.87
C LEU A 161 15.81 -8.53 0.06
N LYS A 162 15.90 -7.20 -0.08
CA LYS A 162 14.96 -6.36 -0.84
C LYS A 162 15.75 -5.36 -1.68
N PRO A 163 15.34 -5.04 -2.93
CA PRO A 163 15.88 -3.87 -3.62
C PRO A 163 15.63 -2.59 -2.80
N ASP A 164 16.63 -1.71 -2.72
CA ASP A 164 16.48 -0.40 -2.07
C ASP A 164 15.47 0.47 -2.84
N GLU A 165 15.53 0.40 -4.17
CA GLU A 165 14.66 1.14 -5.07
C GLU A 165 13.76 0.17 -5.84
N ARG A 166 12.46 0.42 -5.83
CA ARG A 166 11.49 -0.41 -6.59
C ARG A 166 11.72 -0.38 -8.10
N SER A 167 12.18 0.73 -8.64
CA SER A 167 12.58 0.87 -10.04
C SER A 167 13.56 -0.20 -10.49
N GLN A 168 14.49 -0.59 -9.62
CA GLN A 168 15.49 -1.63 -9.89
C GLN A 168 14.86 -3.02 -10.07
N LEU A 169 13.77 -3.30 -9.37
CA LEU A 169 13.03 -4.54 -9.57
C LEU A 169 12.53 -4.66 -11.01
N THR A 170 11.95 -3.59 -11.57
CA THR A 170 11.47 -3.60 -12.96
C THR A 170 12.59 -3.83 -13.96
N VAL A 171 13.77 -3.23 -13.71
CA VAL A 171 14.96 -3.36 -14.59
C VAL A 171 15.54 -4.77 -14.56
N PHE A 172 15.63 -5.38 -13.38
CA PHE A 172 16.37 -6.62 -13.17
C PHE A 172 15.52 -7.86 -12.91
N PHE A 173 14.19 -7.74 -12.98
CA PHE A 173 13.27 -8.86 -12.75
C PHE A 173 13.57 -10.06 -13.64
N THR A 174 13.84 -9.84 -14.93
CA THR A 174 14.19 -10.90 -15.88
C THR A 174 15.55 -11.55 -15.61
N ARG A 175 16.40 -10.93 -14.78
CA ARG A 175 17.67 -11.46 -14.31
C ARG A 175 17.57 -12.13 -12.94
N GLY A 176 16.34 -12.35 -12.46
CA GLY A 176 16.04 -13.08 -11.23
C GLY A 176 16.03 -12.24 -9.95
N LEU A 177 16.10 -10.88 -10.04
CA LEU A 177 15.95 -10.05 -8.85
C LEU A 177 14.54 -10.18 -8.29
N ALA A 178 14.43 -10.59 -7.02
CA ALA A 178 13.16 -10.76 -6.33
C ALA A 178 12.74 -9.47 -5.59
N LYS A 179 11.43 -9.24 -5.45
CA LYS A 179 10.87 -8.14 -4.65
C LYS A 179 11.24 -8.28 -3.17
N VAL A 180 11.14 -9.50 -2.65
CA VAL A 180 11.53 -9.90 -1.29
C VAL A 180 12.07 -11.32 -1.38
N LEU A 181 13.24 -11.57 -0.86
CA LEU A 181 13.87 -12.89 -0.82
C LEU A 181 14.26 -13.22 0.61
N PRO A 182 13.58 -14.17 1.27
CA PRO A 182 14.02 -14.67 2.57
C PRO A 182 15.27 -15.54 2.40
N CYS A 183 16.19 -15.43 3.36
CA CYS A 183 17.40 -16.24 3.45
C CYS A 183 17.56 -16.73 4.89
N ASP A 184 17.65 -18.02 5.08
CA ASP A 184 17.77 -18.64 6.39
C ASP A 184 19.20 -18.61 6.93
N THR A 185 20.19 -18.52 6.05
CA THR A 185 21.62 -18.54 6.39
C THR A 185 22.44 -17.53 5.61
N LEU A 186 23.60 -17.14 6.17
CA LEU A 186 24.58 -16.30 5.49
C LEU A 186 25.05 -16.92 4.17
N ALA A 187 25.24 -18.24 4.13
CA ALA A 187 25.66 -18.96 2.93
C ALA A 187 24.64 -18.83 1.80
N GLU A 188 23.37 -18.96 2.11
CA GLU A 188 22.26 -18.79 1.16
C GLU A 188 22.20 -17.35 0.64
N ALA A 189 22.25 -16.35 1.52
CA ALA A 189 22.24 -14.95 1.14
C ALA A 189 23.42 -14.61 0.21
N ASN A 190 24.62 -15.08 0.53
CA ASN A 190 25.81 -14.90 -0.29
C ASN A 190 25.68 -15.59 -1.66
N ALA A 191 25.09 -16.76 -1.71
CA ALA A 191 24.85 -17.46 -2.99
C ALA A 191 23.93 -16.65 -3.91
N HIS A 192 22.84 -16.08 -3.39
CA HIS A 192 21.94 -15.22 -4.16
C HIS A 192 22.62 -13.94 -4.63
N ILE A 193 23.41 -13.28 -3.78
CA ILE A 193 24.12 -12.05 -4.14
C ILE A 193 25.12 -12.33 -5.26
N ARG A 194 25.88 -13.41 -5.18
CA ARG A 194 26.80 -13.83 -6.25
C ARG A 194 26.06 -14.17 -7.54
N GLN A 195 24.96 -14.93 -7.46
CA GLN A 195 24.12 -15.23 -8.61
C GLN A 195 23.63 -13.95 -9.32
N TRP A 196 23.19 -12.96 -8.57
CA TRP A 196 22.74 -11.68 -9.13
C TRP A 196 23.92 -10.89 -9.73
N HIS A 197 25.06 -10.86 -9.05
CA HIS A 197 26.29 -10.26 -9.57
C HIS A 197 26.67 -10.87 -10.94
N ASP A 198 26.72 -12.19 -11.03
CA ASP A 198 27.09 -12.94 -12.24
C ASP A 198 26.07 -12.75 -13.36
N ALA A 199 24.80 -12.56 -13.02
CA ALA A 199 23.72 -12.21 -13.96
C ALA A 199 23.75 -10.73 -14.40
N GLY A 200 24.70 -9.94 -13.92
CA GLY A 200 24.84 -8.52 -14.25
C GLY A 200 23.78 -7.64 -13.60
N VAL A 201 23.24 -8.05 -12.45
CA VAL A 201 22.37 -7.21 -11.62
C VAL A 201 23.26 -6.26 -10.84
N SER A 202 23.21 -4.98 -11.16
CA SER A 202 23.97 -3.91 -10.50
C SER A 202 23.02 -3.02 -9.70
N THR A 203 22.84 -3.34 -8.42
CA THR A 203 21.89 -2.61 -7.56
C THR A 203 22.30 -2.63 -6.10
N SER A 204 21.75 -1.68 -5.34
CA SER A 204 21.75 -1.70 -3.89
C SER A 204 20.56 -2.50 -3.34
N LEU A 205 20.82 -3.23 -2.28
CA LEU A 205 19.83 -4.01 -1.56
C LEU A 205 19.81 -3.60 -0.08
N THR A 206 18.64 -3.65 0.52
CA THR A 206 18.48 -3.67 1.97
C THR A 206 18.41 -5.13 2.44
N ALA A 207 19.38 -5.55 3.26
CA ALA A 207 19.32 -6.77 4.04
C ALA A 207 18.72 -6.46 5.41
N GLN A 208 17.64 -7.12 5.79
CA GLN A 208 16.83 -6.83 6.97
C GLN A 208 16.57 -8.10 7.76
N GLU A 209 16.78 -8.07 9.09
CA GLU A 209 16.39 -9.18 9.98
C GLU A 209 14.91 -9.48 9.83
N LEU A 210 14.58 -10.76 9.68
CA LEU A 210 13.22 -11.21 9.50
C LEU A 210 12.51 -11.24 10.87
N ILE A 211 11.44 -10.46 11.00
CA ILE A 211 10.57 -10.55 12.18
C ILE A 211 9.71 -11.80 12.03
N PRO A 212 9.74 -12.74 12.98
CA PRO A 212 8.99 -13.98 12.89
C PRO A 212 7.47 -13.78 12.96
N GLY A 213 6.74 -14.81 12.62
CA GLY A 213 5.29 -14.84 12.61
C GLY A 213 4.71 -14.95 11.21
N ASP A 214 3.56 -15.58 11.12
CA ASP A 214 2.78 -15.70 9.89
C ASP A 214 2.05 -14.39 9.54
N ASP A 215 1.18 -14.42 8.54
CA ASP A 215 0.40 -13.25 8.12
C ASP A 215 -0.37 -12.60 9.27
N THR A 216 -0.82 -13.39 10.26
CA THR A 216 -1.64 -12.88 11.37
C THR A 216 -0.87 -12.01 12.36
N THR A 217 0.44 -11.92 12.23
CA THR A 217 1.30 -11.00 12.99
C THR A 217 1.48 -9.66 12.29
N GLN A 218 1.05 -9.53 11.03
CA GLN A 218 1.10 -8.28 10.27
C GLN A 218 -0.11 -7.41 10.57
N TRP A 219 0.14 -6.10 10.63
CA TRP A 219 -0.86 -5.07 10.81
C TRP A 219 -0.65 -3.95 9.81
N VAL A 220 -1.71 -3.24 9.51
CA VAL A 220 -1.69 -2.02 8.70
C VAL A 220 -2.28 -0.89 9.51
N VAL A 221 -1.68 0.32 9.38
CA VAL A 221 -2.22 1.56 9.95
C VAL A 221 -2.27 2.59 8.83
N ASN A 222 -3.47 3.02 8.49
CA ASN A 222 -3.66 4.00 7.43
C ASN A 222 -4.38 5.23 7.97
N GLY A 223 -4.22 6.35 7.29
CA GLY A 223 -4.92 7.56 7.68
C GLY A 223 -4.70 8.74 6.74
N TYR A 224 -5.05 9.91 7.26
CA TYR A 224 -4.90 11.19 6.61
C TYR A 224 -4.35 12.23 7.59
N ILE A 225 -3.35 13.00 7.14
CA ILE A 225 -2.76 14.14 7.86
C ILE A 225 -3.11 15.39 7.08
N ASP A 226 -3.76 16.33 7.72
CA ASP A 226 -4.18 17.57 7.09
C ASP A 226 -3.01 18.53 6.78
N ARG A 227 -3.28 19.62 6.07
CA ARG A 227 -2.29 20.63 5.70
C ARG A 227 -1.61 21.31 6.91
N ARG A 228 -2.25 21.28 8.10
CA ARG A 228 -1.72 21.83 9.36
C ARG A 228 -0.84 20.83 10.09
N GLY A 229 -0.84 19.55 9.69
CA GLY A 229 -0.07 18.48 10.30
C GLY A 229 -0.81 17.70 11.37
N GLU A 230 -2.13 17.84 11.46
CA GLU A 230 -2.96 17.08 12.37
C GLU A 230 -3.47 15.80 11.68
N VAL A 231 -3.43 14.67 12.41
CA VAL A 231 -4.01 13.42 11.94
C VAL A 231 -5.52 13.47 12.13
N THR A 232 -6.25 13.68 11.05
CA THR A 232 -7.70 13.81 11.06
C THR A 232 -8.45 12.52 10.75
N ALA A 233 -7.75 11.50 10.23
CA ALA A 233 -8.30 10.16 10.07
C ALA A 233 -7.22 9.11 10.35
N VAL A 234 -7.54 8.09 11.16
CA VAL A 234 -6.63 6.97 11.42
C VAL A 234 -7.40 5.69 11.77
N GLY A 235 -6.92 4.58 11.24
CA GLY A 235 -7.45 3.27 11.56
C GLY A 235 -6.40 2.18 11.42
N SER A 236 -6.67 1.02 11.99
CA SER A 236 -5.80 -0.16 11.98
C SER A 236 -6.53 -1.40 11.50
N GLY A 237 -5.76 -2.38 11.07
CA GLY A 237 -6.29 -3.69 10.70
C GLY A 237 -5.23 -4.77 10.85
N ARG A 238 -5.66 -5.93 11.35
CA ARG A 238 -4.83 -7.12 11.46
C ARG A 238 -4.94 -7.92 10.17
N VAL A 239 -3.84 -8.22 9.51
CA VAL A 239 -3.84 -9.11 8.35
C VAL A 239 -4.18 -10.53 8.83
N LEU A 240 -5.13 -11.17 8.17
CA LEU A 240 -5.49 -12.57 8.43
C LEU A 240 -4.91 -13.50 7.37
N LEU A 241 -4.78 -13.01 6.15
CA LEU A 241 -4.17 -13.71 5.02
C LEU A 241 -3.64 -12.68 4.02
N GLY A 242 -2.37 -12.79 3.68
CA GLY A 242 -1.70 -12.00 2.65
C GLY A 242 -1.96 -12.51 1.24
N ASN A 243 -1.56 -11.72 0.25
CA ASN A 243 -1.41 -12.20 -1.12
C ASN A 243 0.00 -12.74 -1.30
N HIS A 244 0.11 -14.03 -1.60
CA HIS A 244 1.39 -14.73 -1.76
C HIS A 244 1.80 -14.95 -3.23
N GLU A 245 1.03 -14.43 -4.18
CA GLU A 245 1.51 -14.34 -5.57
C GLU A 245 2.71 -13.38 -5.62
N PRO A 246 3.82 -13.71 -6.30
CA PRO A 246 5.05 -12.89 -6.28
C PRO A 246 4.84 -11.42 -6.64
N SER A 247 3.95 -11.10 -7.58
CA SER A 247 3.64 -9.72 -7.97
C SER A 247 2.84 -8.93 -6.91
N LEU A 248 2.13 -9.64 -6.01
CA LEU A 248 1.28 -9.07 -4.98
C LEU A 248 1.80 -9.31 -3.55
N LEU A 249 2.97 -9.95 -3.42
CA LEU A 249 3.55 -10.27 -2.12
C LEU A 249 3.66 -9.01 -1.25
N GLY A 250 3.27 -9.15 0.02
CA GLY A 250 3.22 -8.05 0.99
C GLY A 250 1.92 -7.22 0.99
N ASN A 251 0.96 -7.51 0.07
CA ASN A 251 -0.36 -6.91 0.16
C ASN A 251 -1.32 -7.81 0.94
N ALA A 252 -2.14 -7.23 1.81
CA ALA A 252 -3.16 -7.99 2.51
C ALA A 252 -4.27 -8.46 1.57
N GLY A 253 -4.71 -9.70 1.74
CA GLY A 253 -5.83 -10.29 1.01
C GLY A 253 -7.11 -10.34 1.83
N ILE A 254 -6.99 -10.56 3.16
CA ILE A 254 -8.08 -10.49 4.13
C ILE A 254 -7.57 -9.77 5.38
N ILE A 255 -8.34 -8.79 5.84
CA ILE A 255 -8.01 -7.96 7.01
C ILE A 255 -9.13 -8.08 8.04
N HIS A 256 -8.79 -8.39 9.28
CA HIS A 256 -9.63 -8.12 10.44
C HIS A 256 -9.50 -6.64 10.76
N VAL A 257 -10.48 -5.87 10.37
CA VAL A 257 -10.60 -4.45 10.67
C VAL A 257 -10.95 -4.32 12.13
N VAL A 258 -10.01 -3.89 12.93
CA VAL A 258 -10.16 -3.80 14.39
C VAL A 258 -9.28 -2.68 14.92
N PRO A 259 -9.80 -1.81 15.82
CA PRO A 259 -9.00 -0.76 16.40
C PRO A 259 -7.88 -1.35 17.29
N ASN A 260 -6.67 -0.85 17.06
CA ASN A 260 -5.54 -1.04 17.97
C ASN A 260 -5.01 0.34 18.34
N ASP A 261 -5.39 0.81 19.53
CA ASP A 261 -5.13 2.19 19.96
C ASP A 261 -3.64 2.52 20.00
N GLN A 262 -2.80 1.58 20.42
CA GLN A 262 -1.36 1.79 20.48
C GLN A 262 -0.79 1.94 19.06
N LEU A 263 -1.11 1.03 18.15
CA LEU A 263 -0.62 1.11 16.76
C LEU A 263 -1.14 2.36 16.04
N MET A 264 -2.41 2.72 16.22
CA MET A 264 -2.96 3.95 15.63
C MET A 264 -2.25 5.20 16.17
N THR A 265 -1.95 5.25 17.47
CA THR A 265 -1.26 6.38 18.10
C THR A 265 0.19 6.47 17.63
N ASP A 266 0.92 5.36 17.67
CA ASP A 266 2.33 5.33 17.29
C ASP A 266 2.52 5.54 15.78
N GLY A 267 1.64 4.98 14.95
CA GLY A 267 1.64 5.23 13.51
C GLY A 267 1.37 6.69 13.16
N ALA A 268 0.41 7.32 13.84
CA ALA A 268 0.13 8.75 13.71
C ALA A 268 1.36 9.60 14.10
N ARG A 269 2.01 9.28 15.23
CA ARG A 269 3.23 9.96 15.68
C ARG A 269 4.37 9.81 14.68
N LEU A 270 4.60 8.60 14.15
CA LEU A 270 5.64 8.34 13.17
C LEU A 270 5.40 9.12 11.86
N ALA A 271 4.19 9.02 11.29
CA ALA A 271 3.85 9.71 10.07
C ALA A 271 3.95 11.25 10.20
N THR A 272 3.54 11.80 11.36
CA THR A 272 3.67 13.23 11.66
C THR A 272 5.13 13.66 11.84
N ALA A 273 5.95 12.85 12.53
CA ALA A 273 7.37 13.15 12.76
C ALA A 273 8.21 13.12 11.46
N VAL A 274 7.84 12.28 10.50
CA VAL A 274 8.40 12.29 9.13
C VAL A 274 8.01 13.56 8.38
N GLY A 275 6.99 14.27 8.80
CA GLY A 275 6.49 15.48 8.14
C GLY A 275 5.48 15.21 7.05
N LEU A 276 4.83 14.03 7.07
CA LEU A 276 3.83 13.69 6.05
C LEU A 276 2.64 14.64 6.06
N ARG A 277 2.03 14.77 4.90
CA ARG A 277 0.75 15.45 4.63
C ARG A 277 -0.02 14.59 3.64
N GLY A 278 -1.34 14.63 3.74
CA GLY A 278 -2.21 13.80 2.89
C GLY A 278 -2.35 12.36 3.41
N PHE A 279 -2.59 11.46 2.49
CA PHE A 279 -2.79 10.03 2.80
C PHE A 279 -1.48 9.36 3.21
N PHE A 280 -1.58 8.42 4.15
CA PHE A 280 -0.45 7.57 4.54
C PHE A 280 -0.89 6.13 4.79
N SER A 281 0.06 5.21 4.62
CA SER A 281 -0.12 3.79 4.92
C SER A 281 1.16 3.23 5.53
N LEU A 282 1.02 2.59 6.69
CA LEU A 282 2.11 1.97 7.46
C LEU A 282 1.91 0.46 7.51
N ASP A 283 3.00 -0.26 7.33
CA ASP A 283 3.06 -1.70 7.51
C ASP A 283 3.81 -2.02 8.81
N VAL A 284 3.21 -2.85 9.66
CA VAL A 284 3.72 -3.22 10.99
C VAL A 284 3.74 -4.73 11.12
N LYS A 285 4.75 -5.29 11.77
CA LYS A 285 4.77 -6.69 12.16
C LYS A 285 5.02 -6.80 13.67
N ILE A 286 4.17 -7.55 14.37
CA ILE A 286 4.32 -7.79 15.81
C ILE A 286 5.07 -9.10 15.98
N ASP A 287 6.22 -9.06 16.64
CA ASP A 287 6.95 -10.27 17.01
C ASP A 287 6.16 -11.06 18.05
N PRO A 288 5.70 -12.28 17.75
CA PRO A 288 4.87 -13.07 18.67
C PRO A 288 5.60 -13.52 19.94
N ARG A 289 6.94 -13.43 19.97
CA ARG A 289 7.77 -13.83 21.13
C ARG A 289 7.88 -12.73 22.17
N THR A 290 7.86 -11.45 21.72
CA THR A 290 8.13 -10.28 22.57
C THR A 290 6.96 -9.30 22.62
N ALA A 291 5.96 -9.49 21.75
CA ALA A 291 4.86 -8.56 21.50
C ALA A 291 5.34 -7.16 21.01
N THR A 292 6.59 -7.05 20.56
CA THR A 292 7.15 -5.81 20.04
C THR A 292 6.60 -5.55 18.64
N ALA A 293 6.06 -4.35 18.42
CA ALA A 293 5.65 -3.86 17.09
C ALA A 293 6.86 -3.31 16.34
N TYR A 294 7.17 -3.89 15.19
CA TYR A 294 8.22 -3.44 14.28
C TYR A 294 7.60 -2.71 13.09
N TRP A 295 7.97 -1.45 12.91
CA TRP A 295 7.53 -0.60 11.80
C TRP A 295 8.37 -0.91 10.57
N LEU A 296 7.74 -1.42 9.52
CA LEU A 296 8.43 -1.95 8.33
C LEU A 296 8.54 -0.92 7.22
N ASP A 297 7.41 -0.34 6.84
CA ASP A 297 7.27 0.55 5.69
C ASP A 297 6.30 1.70 6.01
N LEU A 298 6.62 2.89 5.52
CA LEU A 298 5.74 4.05 5.50
C LEU A 298 5.56 4.50 4.04
N ASN A 299 4.34 4.45 3.56
CA ASN A 299 4.00 4.87 2.20
C ASN A 299 3.29 6.22 2.26
N PRO A 300 3.81 7.29 1.61
CA PRO A 300 3.25 8.65 1.65
C PRO A 300 2.08 8.81 0.66
N ARG A 301 1.19 7.86 0.64
CA ARG A 301 0.05 7.75 -0.28
C ARG A 301 -1.03 6.84 0.27
N ILE A 302 -2.15 6.78 -0.45
CA ILE A 302 -3.20 5.83 -0.13
C ILE A 302 -2.72 4.39 -0.34
N GLY A 303 -2.98 3.52 0.64
CA GLY A 303 -2.64 2.11 0.57
C GLY A 303 -3.59 1.34 -0.35
N ARG A 304 -3.13 0.20 -0.91
CA ARG A 304 -3.95 -0.64 -1.80
C ARG A 304 -5.25 -1.09 -1.15
N ASN A 305 -5.25 -1.34 0.13
CA ASN A 305 -6.40 -1.83 0.89
C ASN A 305 -7.13 -0.74 1.70
N HIS A 306 -6.86 0.54 1.44
CA HIS A 306 -7.35 1.69 2.22
C HIS A 306 -8.85 1.64 2.54
N TYR A 307 -9.65 1.02 1.69
CA TYR A 307 -11.11 0.96 1.87
C TYR A 307 -11.52 0.18 3.13
N TYR A 308 -10.60 -0.58 3.76
CA TYR A 308 -10.87 -1.18 5.07
C TYR A 308 -11.17 -0.13 6.16
N LEU A 309 -10.63 1.07 6.03
CA LEU A 309 -10.92 2.19 6.93
C LEU A 309 -12.40 2.52 6.95
N LYS A 310 -13.05 2.55 5.77
CA LYS A 310 -14.49 2.79 5.64
C LYS A 310 -15.30 1.70 6.35
N ALA A 311 -14.86 0.44 6.25
CA ALA A 311 -15.48 -0.67 6.97
C ALA A 311 -15.36 -0.53 8.50
N GLY A 312 -14.31 0.13 8.99
CA GLY A 312 -14.07 0.44 10.41
C GLY A 312 -14.65 1.78 10.88
N GLY A 313 -15.40 2.47 10.03
CA GLY A 313 -16.05 3.75 10.37
C GLY A 313 -15.19 5.00 10.15
N VAL A 314 -14.10 4.91 9.39
CA VAL A 314 -13.22 6.04 9.06
C VAL A 314 -13.27 6.33 7.56
N ASP A 315 -13.62 7.55 7.19
CA ASP A 315 -13.71 8.00 5.81
C ASP A 315 -12.60 8.98 5.47
N VAL A 316 -11.54 8.47 4.84
CA VAL A 316 -10.38 9.29 4.50
C VAL A 316 -10.64 10.29 3.37
N TRP A 317 -11.64 10.02 2.50
CA TRP A 317 -12.04 10.99 1.49
C TRP A 317 -12.74 12.19 2.13
N GLN A 318 -13.62 11.96 3.09
CA GLN A 318 -14.24 13.01 3.86
C GLN A 318 -13.18 13.86 4.60
N ALA A 319 -12.21 13.21 5.26
CA ALA A 319 -11.11 13.91 5.94
C ALA A 319 -10.32 14.81 4.99
N PHE A 320 -10.04 14.31 3.76
CA PHE A 320 -9.40 15.10 2.70
C PHE A 320 -10.27 16.29 2.27
N VAL A 321 -11.56 16.10 2.02
CA VAL A 321 -12.47 17.18 1.60
C VAL A 321 -12.57 18.25 2.67
N GLU A 322 -12.71 17.88 3.95
CA GLU A 322 -12.77 18.80 5.08
C GLU A 322 -11.49 19.62 5.27
N ASP A 323 -10.33 19.07 4.87
CA ASP A 323 -9.06 19.80 4.91
C ASP A 323 -8.99 20.92 3.87
N TYR A 324 -9.64 20.76 2.72
CA TYR A 324 -9.59 21.72 1.61
C TYR A 324 -10.84 22.59 1.48
N ASP A 325 -11.88 22.27 2.23
CA ASP A 325 -13.03 23.14 2.44
C ASP A 325 -12.86 23.87 3.78
N ASP A 326 -13.37 25.09 3.89
CA ASP A 326 -13.39 25.82 5.17
C ASP A 326 -14.45 25.27 6.15
N ALA A 327 -14.78 23.98 6.02
CA ALA A 327 -15.75 23.28 6.86
C ALA A 327 -15.14 22.86 8.21
N PRO A 328 -15.96 22.67 9.25
CA PRO A 328 -15.50 22.10 10.51
C PRO A 328 -14.87 20.71 10.27
N ARG A 329 -13.67 20.49 10.81
CA ARG A 329 -12.96 19.23 10.70
C ARG A 329 -13.41 18.27 11.77
N HIS A 330 -13.58 17.00 11.37
CA HIS A 330 -13.87 15.91 12.28
C HIS A 330 -12.64 15.02 12.39
N ILE A 331 -12.18 14.81 13.62
CA ILE A 331 -11.14 13.81 13.87
C ILE A 331 -11.81 12.43 13.91
N GLN A 332 -11.45 11.61 12.94
CA GLN A 332 -11.99 10.26 12.77
C GLN A 332 -10.94 9.24 13.24
N ARG A 333 -11.25 8.56 14.34
CA ARG A 333 -10.46 7.45 14.85
C ARG A 333 -11.30 6.19 14.76
N MET A 334 -10.74 5.12 14.22
CA MET A 334 -11.47 3.86 14.04
C MET A 334 -11.98 3.34 15.39
N THR A 335 -13.26 2.95 15.42
CA THR A 335 -13.93 2.30 16.55
C THR A 335 -14.69 1.05 16.13
N GLY A 336 -14.94 0.90 14.83
CA GLY A 336 -15.71 -0.23 14.28
C GLY A 336 -14.86 -1.46 14.05
N GLU A 337 -15.53 -2.63 14.05
CA GLU A 337 -14.95 -3.93 13.76
C GLU A 337 -15.65 -4.56 12.55
N ALA A 338 -14.86 -5.12 11.62
CA ALA A 338 -15.37 -5.76 10.40
C ALA A 338 -14.36 -6.76 9.82
N LEU A 339 -14.76 -7.46 8.76
CA LEU A 339 -13.82 -8.10 7.83
C LEU A 339 -13.79 -7.33 6.52
N TYR A 340 -12.60 -7.03 6.04
CA TYR A 340 -12.34 -6.58 4.67
C TYR A 340 -11.67 -7.71 3.90
N HIS A 341 -12.09 -7.94 2.65
CA HIS A 341 -11.49 -9.04 1.88
C HIS A 341 -11.50 -8.81 0.38
N VAL A 342 -10.46 -9.32 -0.28
CA VAL A 342 -10.33 -9.48 -1.73
C VAL A 342 -10.09 -10.94 -2.11
N LEU A 343 -9.67 -11.75 -1.14
CA LEU A 343 -9.64 -13.21 -1.23
C LEU A 343 -10.93 -13.82 -0.66
N PRO A 344 -11.33 -15.02 -1.13
CA PRO A 344 -12.53 -15.69 -0.62
C PRO A 344 -12.43 -16.01 0.88
N LEU A 345 -13.41 -15.56 1.67
CA LEU A 345 -13.45 -15.75 3.14
C LEU A 345 -13.45 -17.23 3.59
N ARG A 346 -13.78 -18.18 2.69
CA ARG A 346 -13.66 -19.61 3.02
C ARG A 346 -12.24 -20.07 3.30
N MET A 347 -11.22 -19.35 2.76
CA MET A 347 -9.82 -19.66 2.98
C MET A 347 -9.42 -19.51 4.46
N LEU A 348 -10.06 -18.62 5.21
CA LEU A 348 -9.75 -18.41 6.63
C LEU A 348 -9.78 -19.69 7.48
N LYS A 349 -10.63 -20.65 7.12
CA LYS A 349 -10.71 -21.92 7.83
C LYS A 349 -9.42 -22.75 7.72
N ASP A 350 -8.73 -22.62 6.58
CA ASP A 350 -7.55 -23.42 6.25
C ASP A 350 -6.26 -22.71 6.73
N TYR A 351 -6.31 -21.38 6.94
CA TYR A 351 -5.14 -20.55 7.21
C TYR A 351 -5.06 -19.98 8.62
N LEU A 352 -6.16 -19.97 9.40
CA LEU A 352 -6.14 -19.41 10.73
C LEU A 352 -6.10 -20.48 11.82
N PRO A 353 -5.43 -20.21 12.95
CA PRO A 353 -5.61 -21.00 14.17
C PRO A 353 -7.10 -21.05 14.56
N PRO A 354 -7.57 -22.18 15.15
CA PRO A 354 -8.99 -22.38 15.48
C PRO A 354 -9.60 -21.25 16.32
N GLU A 355 -8.86 -20.73 17.29
CA GLU A 355 -9.31 -19.68 18.20
C GLU A 355 -9.53 -18.36 17.44
N LEU A 356 -8.57 -17.97 16.60
CA LEU A 356 -8.68 -16.76 15.78
C LEU A 356 -9.79 -16.90 14.74
N TYR A 357 -9.92 -18.08 14.12
CA TYR A 357 -11.04 -18.34 13.22
C TYR A 357 -12.39 -18.23 13.91
N ALA A 358 -12.54 -18.77 15.13
CA ALA A 358 -13.76 -18.66 15.91
C ALA A 358 -14.11 -17.20 16.24
N GLN A 359 -13.11 -16.38 16.55
CA GLN A 359 -13.27 -14.94 16.82
C GLN A 359 -13.81 -14.19 15.60
N VAL A 360 -13.23 -14.41 14.41
CA VAL A 360 -13.56 -13.63 13.20
C VAL A 360 -14.72 -14.23 12.39
N LYS A 361 -15.12 -15.47 12.66
CA LYS A 361 -16.18 -16.15 11.92
C LYS A 361 -17.52 -15.40 11.91
N PRO A 362 -18.00 -14.80 13.02
CA PRO A 362 -19.25 -14.03 13.02
C PRO A 362 -19.23 -12.83 12.06
N LEU A 363 -18.06 -12.19 11.90
CA LEU A 363 -17.88 -11.00 11.06
C LEU A 363 -18.01 -11.28 9.56
N LYS A 364 -18.02 -12.56 9.15
CA LYS A 364 -18.22 -12.93 7.73
C LYS A 364 -19.56 -12.47 7.17
N ARG A 365 -20.56 -12.25 8.01
CA ARG A 365 -21.90 -11.82 7.58
C ARG A 365 -21.93 -10.37 7.12
N THR A 366 -21.09 -9.54 7.68
CA THR A 366 -20.97 -8.10 7.42
C THR A 366 -19.65 -7.74 6.73
N ALA A 367 -18.98 -8.76 6.18
CA ALA A 367 -17.70 -8.56 5.53
C ALA A 367 -17.81 -7.66 4.29
N VAL A 368 -16.80 -6.83 4.10
CA VAL A 368 -16.74 -5.83 3.04
C VAL A 368 -15.77 -6.27 1.94
N ASP A 369 -16.31 -6.43 0.73
CA ASP A 369 -15.56 -6.57 -0.51
C ASP A 369 -15.62 -5.21 -1.25
N PRO A 370 -14.49 -4.52 -1.47
CA PRO A 370 -14.49 -3.21 -2.12
C PRO A 370 -15.06 -3.25 -3.54
N LEU A 371 -14.97 -4.38 -4.24
CA LEU A 371 -15.51 -4.58 -5.59
C LEU A 371 -17.01 -4.89 -5.61
N ASN A 372 -17.61 -5.20 -4.45
CA ASN A 372 -19.05 -5.49 -4.34
C ASN A 372 -19.81 -4.23 -3.91
N TYR A 373 -20.08 -3.35 -4.86
CA TYR A 373 -20.79 -2.10 -4.62
C TYR A 373 -22.20 -2.16 -5.25
N PRO A 374 -23.30 -2.03 -4.44
CA PRO A 374 -24.66 -2.13 -4.96
C PRO A 374 -25.02 -1.11 -6.04
N ALA A 375 -24.49 0.12 -5.96
CA ALA A 375 -24.73 1.16 -6.95
C ALA A 375 -24.04 0.89 -8.30
N ASP A 376 -23.01 0.01 -8.30
CA ASP A 376 -22.20 -0.31 -9.47
C ASP A 376 -22.34 -1.78 -9.91
N ARG A 377 -23.54 -2.32 -9.84
CA ARG A 377 -23.81 -3.70 -10.28
C ARG A 377 -23.90 -3.78 -11.80
N HIS A 378 -23.07 -4.66 -12.37
CA HIS A 378 -23.10 -5.05 -13.76
C HIS A 378 -22.80 -6.56 -13.88
N PRO A 379 -23.50 -7.35 -14.73
CA PRO A 379 -23.32 -8.82 -14.80
C PRO A 379 -21.87 -9.23 -15.11
N ARG A 380 -21.21 -8.58 -16.08
CA ARG A 380 -19.83 -8.87 -16.47
C ARG A 380 -18.85 -8.58 -15.32
N ARG A 381 -19.00 -7.45 -14.63
CA ARG A 381 -18.19 -7.12 -13.45
C ARG A 381 -18.38 -8.12 -12.32
N THR A 382 -19.61 -8.54 -12.07
CA THR A 382 -19.93 -9.56 -11.05
C THR A 382 -19.26 -10.88 -11.39
N LEU A 383 -19.34 -11.34 -12.64
CA LEU A 383 -18.67 -12.55 -13.11
C LEU A 383 -17.15 -12.42 -13.00
N PHE A 384 -16.59 -11.30 -13.46
CA PHE A 384 -15.16 -11.04 -13.35
C PHE A 384 -14.70 -11.09 -11.88
N ARG A 385 -15.40 -10.43 -10.95
CA ARG A 385 -15.07 -10.42 -9.52
C ARG A 385 -15.02 -11.84 -8.95
N ILE A 386 -16.00 -12.69 -9.28
CA ILE A 386 -16.04 -14.08 -8.81
C ILE A 386 -14.85 -14.87 -9.38
N ILE A 387 -14.62 -14.79 -10.68
CA ILE A 387 -13.52 -15.52 -11.35
C ILE A 387 -12.18 -15.04 -10.81
N ASN A 388 -11.98 -13.73 -10.69
CA ASN A 388 -10.74 -13.14 -10.17
C ASN A 388 -10.46 -13.61 -8.74
N ALA A 389 -11.46 -13.59 -7.85
CA ALA A 389 -11.32 -14.07 -6.48
C ALA A 389 -10.92 -15.56 -6.42
N GLN A 390 -11.51 -16.42 -7.29
CA GLN A 390 -11.15 -17.84 -7.37
C GLN A 390 -9.72 -18.02 -7.91
N ASN A 391 -9.33 -17.26 -8.93
CA ASN A 391 -7.98 -17.31 -9.50
C ASN A 391 -6.94 -16.86 -8.47
N MET A 392 -7.20 -15.78 -7.74
CA MET A 392 -6.34 -15.32 -6.66
C MET A 392 -6.20 -16.39 -5.56
N ALA A 393 -7.30 -17.02 -5.16
CA ALA A 393 -7.26 -18.11 -4.17
C ALA A 393 -6.42 -19.30 -4.65
N ARG A 394 -6.52 -19.66 -5.93
CA ARG A 394 -5.70 -20.71 -6.53
C ARG A 394 -4.22 -20.35 -6.50
N LYS A 395 -3.88 -19.13 -6.89
CA LYS A 395 -2.50 -18.63 -6.88
C LYS A 395 -1.94 -18.57 -5.45
N THR A 396 -2.71 -18.05 -4.50
CA THR A 396 -2.31 -18.04 -3.08
C THR A 396 -2.00 -19.46 -2.59
N ARG A 397 -2.87 -20.45 -2.86
CA ARG A 397 -2.59 -21.84 -2.47
C ARG A 397 -1.37 -22.45 -3.16
N ALA A 398 -1.07 -22.04 -4.39
CA ALA A 398 0.10 -22.52 -5.12
C ALA A 398 1.42 -22.01 -4.51
N HIS A 399 1.46 -20.75 -4.05
CA HIS A 399 2.66 -20.14 -3.50
C HIS A 399 2.74 -20.23 -1.97
N TYR A 400 1.60 -20.38 -1.30
CA TYR A 400 1.51 -20.47 0.17
C TYR A 400 0.44 -21.50 0.56
N PRO A 401 0.75 -22.79 0.44
CA PRO A 401 -0.24 -23.87 0.65
C PRO A 401 -0.72 -23.98 2.09
N LYS A 402 0.10 -23.51 3.04
CA LYS A 402 -0.21 -23.47 4.48
C LYS A 402 0.58 -22.35 5.17
N PRO A 403 0.11 -21.85 6.32
CA PRO A 403 0.87 -20.88 7.11
C PRO A 403 2.25 -21.39 7.48
N THR A 404 3.24 -20.49 7.43
CA THR A 404 4.61 -20.75 7.85
C THR A 404 5.00 -19.82 8.99
N PRO A 405 5.98 -20.19 9.83
CA PRO A 405 6.42 -19.35 10.96
C PRO A 405 7.00 -18.00 10.57
N THR A 406 7.26 -17.78 9.28
CA THR A 406 7.87 -16.55 8.75
C THR A 406 6.91 -15.71 7.91
N GLY A 407 5.81 -16.32 7.43
CA GLY A 407 4.90 -15.71 6.47
C GLY A 407 5.39 -15.79 5.01
N PHE A 408 6.40 -16.63 4.71
CA PHE A 408 6.94 -16.85 3.36
C PHE A 408 6.88 -18.32 2.97
#